data_d67d25649a9d76656fb8a50691186789
#
_entry.id   d67d25649a9d76656fb8a50691186789
#
_cell.length_a   1.000
_cell.length_b   1.000
_cell.length_c   1.000
_cell.angle_alpha   90.00
_cell.angle_beta   90.00
_cell.angle_gamma   90.00
#
_symmetry.space_group_name_H-M   'P 1'
#
loop_
_entity.id
_entity.type
_entity.pdbx_description
1 polymer ?
#
loop_
_entity_poly.entity_id
_entity_poly.type
_entity_poly.pdbx_seq_one_letter_code
_entity_poly.pdbx_strand_id
1 'polypeptide(L)'
;MPPMNSAPVAETLRTFSRDTMSEGEPRRTTCVEIHGQTYAVATRGPLTIVGLEDDWYDDVRDPHAVIETLKRASGIKADLFTFRQRLPELAPKHPYPMEWEELAVLPIKSYQDWWNHQIKSRVRNQIRKSEKEGVEVREVTFDDEFVRGMTAIFNEAPVRQGRRFWHYGKDFDTVKQQFSRCLFREDVIGAYYRNELIGFVMLGNAGCFGITGQILSSIPHRDKATNNALIAKSVELCEKKGLSYLVYLYWSDDSLAEFKRRCGFEKTTAPRYFVPLTRLGSLGLKVGLHRGWKGMLPPRVKGSLKRLRRAWYSRRED
;
A
#
# COMPACT_ATOMS: atom_id res chain seq x y z
N MET A 1 10.29 -35.19 -45.14
CA MET A 1 10.74 -35.06 -43.73
C MET A 1 9.90 -33.98 -43.09
N PRO A 2 9.12 -34.26 -42.04
CA PRO A 2 8.44 -33.20 -41.28
C PRO A 2 9.48 -32.40 -40.48
N PRO A 3 9.29 -31.09 -40.29
CA PRO A 3 10.22 -30.28 -39.52
C PRO A 3 10.23 -30.76 -38.09
N MET A 4 11.43 -31.03 -37.58
CA MET A 4 11.67 -31.33 -36.17
C MET A 4 11.19 -30.12 -35.34
N ASN A 5 10.17 -30.33 -34.54
CA ASN A 5 9.70 -29.42 -33.53
C ASN A 5 10.82 -29.30 -32.49
N SER A 6 11.66 -28.28 -32.60
CA SER A 6 12.62 -27.95 -31.54
C SER A 6 11.83 -27.59 -30.29
N ALA A 7 11.96 -28.41 -29.26
CA ALA A 7 11.42 -28.05 -27.93
C ALA A 7 11.92 -26.65 -27.55
N PRO A 8 11.04 -25.74 -27.07
CA PRO A 8 11.46 -24.41 -26.69
C PRO A 8 12.50 -24.53 -25.57
N VAL A 9 13.66 -23.92 -25.79
CA VAL A 9 14.76 -23.87 -24.82
C VAL A 9 14.22 -23.22 -23.54
N ALA A 10 14.39 -23.88 -22.41
CA ALA A 10 14.00 -23.33 -21.12
C ALA A 10 14.81 -22.04 -20.88
N GLU A 11 14.12 -20.91 -20.77
CA GLU A 11 14.74 -19.63 -20.46
C GLU A 11 15.22 -19.65 -19.00
N THR A 12 16.52 -19.41 -18.78
CA THR A 12 17.06 -19.32 -17.44
C THR A 12 16.80 -17.93 -16.88
N LEU A 13 15.84 -17.82 -15.97
CA LEU A 13 15.55 -16.56 -15.27
C LEU A 13 16.68 -16.22 -14.29
N ARG A 14 17.28 -15.05 -14.48
CA ARG A 14 18.30 -14.53 -13.57
C ARG A 14 17.64 -13.83 -12.40
N THR A 15 17.93 -14.33 -11.20
CA THR A 15 17.52 -13.66 -9.96
C THR A 15 18.57 -12.64 -9.54
N PHE A 16 18.11 -11.54 -8.97
CA PHE A 16 18.94 -10.56 -8.30
C PHE A 16 18.32 -10.19 -6.95
N SER A 17 19.09 -9.59 -6.08
CA SER A 17 18.59 -9.14 -4.79
C SER A 17 18.46 -7.63 -4.78
N ARG A 18 17.37 -7.14 -4.19
CA ARG A 18 17.13 -5.72 -3.95
C ARG A 18 16.78 -5.51 -2.49
N ASP A 19 17.28 -4.45 -1.90
CA ASP A 19 16.86 -4.05 -0.58
C ASP A 19 15.49 -3.39 -0.67
N THR A 20 14.52 -3.97 0.01
CA THR A 20 13.15 -3.47 0.11
C THR A 20 12.81 -3.26 1.58
N MET A 21 11.74 -2.51 1.84
CA MET A 21 11.24 -2.34 3.20
C MET A 21 9.99 -3.21 3.37
N SER A 22 10.02 -4.11 4.33
CA SER A 22 8.88 -4.93 4.70
C SER A 22 8.55 -4.74 6.17
N GLU A 23 7.34 -4.33 6.48
CA GLU A 23 6.90 -4.01 7.84
C GLU A 23 7.87 -3.06 8.58
N GLY A 24 8.46 -2.12 7.82
CA GLY A 24 9.36 -1.11 8.35
C GLY A 24 10.79 -1.56 8.60
N GLU A 25 11.14 -2.80 8.29
CA GLU A 25 12.50 -3.33 8.39
C GLU A 25 13.14 -3.47 7.01
N PRO A 26 14.43 -3.16 6.85
CA PRO A 26 15.17 -3.47 5.63
C PRO A 26 15.13 -4.98 5.39
N ARG A 27 14.68 -5.37 4.23
CA ARG A 27 14.64 -6.78 3.84
C ARG A 27 15.23 -6.96 2.46
N ARG A 28 16.18 -7.86 2.36
CA ARG A 28 16.71 -8.28 1.08
C ARG A 28 15.67 -9.15 0.38
N THR A 29 15.11 -8.65 -0.71
CA THR A 29 14.09 -9.34 -1.49
C THR A 29 14.73 -9.89 -2.76
N THR A 30 14.49 -11.17 -3.03
CA THR A 30 14.84 -11.76 -4.31
C THR A 30 13.88 -11.28 -5.37
N CYS A 31 14.42 -10.77 -6.47
CA CYS A 31 13.65 -10.29 -7.60
C CYS A 31 14.04 -11.03 -8.88
N VAL A 32 13.16 -11.00 -9.85
CA VAL A 32 13.39 -11.53 -11.21
C VAL A 32 12.80 -10.56 -12.23
N GLU A 33 13.47 -10.41 -13.35
CA GLU A 33 12.94 -9.65 -14.48
C GLU A 33 12.29 -10.60 -15.49
N ILE A 34 11.03 -10.30 -15.85
CA ILE A 34 10.26 -11.05 -16.85
C ILE A 34 9.59 -10.03 -17.77
N HIS A 35 9.85 -10.11 -19.07
CA HIS A 35 9.29 -9.21 -20.10
C HIS A 35 9.43 -7.72 -19.76
N GLY A 36 10.60 -7.32 -19.20
CA GLY A 36 10.91 -5.94 -18.84
C GLY A 36 10.09 -5.41 -17.64
N GLN A 37 9.56 -6.30 -16.80
CA GLN A 37 8.96 -5.95 -15.51
C GLN A 37 9.63 -6.72 -14.38
N THR A 38 9.81 -6.07 -13.23
CA THR A 38 10.43 -6.68 -12.04
C THR A 38 9.37 -7.34 -11.16
N TYR A 39 9.62 -8.59 -10.83
CA TYR A 39 8.77 -9.40 -9.94
C TYR A 39 9.53 -9.76 -8.68
N ALA A 40 8.87 -9.61 -7.54
CA ALA A 40 9.38 -10.04 -6.25
C ALA A 40 9.06 -11.51 -6.01
N VAL A 41 10.03 -12.23 -5.47
CA VAL A 41 9.91 -13.65 -5.09
C VAL A 41 9.84 -13.73 -3.58
N ALA A 42 8.69 -14.13 -3.06
CA ALA A 42 8.43 -14.25 -1.63
C ALA A 42 8.18 -15.70 -1.23
N THR A 43 8.74 -16.12 -0.09
CA THR A 43 8.46 -17.42 0.50
C THR A 43 7.42 -17.28 1.62
N ARG A 44 6.35 -18.09 1.57
CA ARG A 44 5.34 -18.17 2.62
C ARG A 44 5.14 -19.63 3.05
N GLY A 45 5.77 -20.02 4.15
CA GLY A 45 5.85 -21.42 4.53
C GLY A 45 6.54 -22.24 3.44
N PRO A 46 5.92 -23.31 2.91
CA PRO A 46 6.51 -24.11 1.83
C PRO A 46 6.32 -23.49 0.44
N LEU A 47 5.53 -22.41 0.29
CA LEU A 47 5.18 -21.83 -0.99
C LEU A 47 6.15 -20.74 -1.43
N THR A 48 6.58 -20.80 -2.67
CA THR A 48 7.24 -19.70 -3.38
C THR A 48 6.22 -18.95 -4.21
N ILE A 49 6.02 -17.67 -3.91
CA ILE A 49 5.04 -16.80 -4.54
C ILE A 49 5.77 -15.71 -5.32
N VAL A 50 5.42 -15.56 -6.59
CA VAL A 50 5.95 -14.50 -7.44
C VAL A 50 4.84 -13.49 -7.70
N GLY A 51 5.15 -12.22 -7.59
CA GLY A 51 4.21 -11.12 -7.87
C GLY A 51 4.94 -9.88 -8.33
N LEU A 52 4.25 -8.99 -9.05
CA LEU A 52 4.84 -7.73 -9.50
C LEU A 52 5.34 -6.93 -8.30
N GLU A 53 6.58 -6.41 -8.36
CA GLU A 53 7.20 -5.71 -7.23
C GLU A 53 6.41 -4.45 -6.84
N ASP A 54 6.03 -3.67 -7.81
CA ASP A 54 5.28 -2.41 -7.62
C ASP A 54 3.81 -2.53 -8.05
N ASP A 55 3.11 -3.56 -7.57
CA ASP A 55 1.73 -3.90 -7.96
C ASP A 55 0.67 -2.84 -7.59
N TRP A 56 1.04 -1.82 -6.80
CA TRP A 56 0.20 -0.64 -6.57
C TRP A 56 0.32 0.37 -7.72
N TYR A 57 1.46 0.46 -8.36
CA TYR A 57 1.78 1.45 -9.37
C TYR A 57 1.66 0.94 -10.80
N ASP A 58 1.92 -0.36 -11.01
CA ASP A 58 1.97 -0.96 -12.33
C ASP A 58 1.01 -2.15 -12.46
N ASP A 59 0.52 -2.38 -13.67
CA ASP A 59 -0.21 -3.58 -14.04
C ASP A 59 0.75 -4.62 -14.64
N VAL A 60 0.46 -5.90 -14.45
CA VAL A 60 1.11 -6.96 -15.23
C VAL A 60 0.64 -6.82 -16.68
N ARG A 61 1.57 -6.53 -17.60
CA ARG A 61 1.24 -6.24 -19.02
C ARG A 61 0.58 -7.42 -19.73
N ASP A 62 1.13 -8.60 -19.57
CA ASP A 62 0.60 -9.85 -20.11
C ASP A 62 0.71 -10.97 -19.06
N PRO A 63 -0.34 -11.19 -18.23
CA PRO A 63 -0.33 -12.26 -17.25
C PRO A 63 -0.14 -13.66 -17.82
N HIS A 64 -0.66 -13.91 -19.05
CA HIS A 64 -0.53 -15.20 -19.68
C HIS A 64 0.92 -15.50 -20.05
N ALA A 65 1.61 -14.55 -20.69
CA ALA A 65 3.03 -14.70 -21.03
C ALA A 65 3.91 -14.91 -19.79
N VAL A 66 3.65 -14.15 -18.72
CA VAL A 66 4.37 -14.33 -17.43
C VAL A 66 4.15 -15.72 -16.84
N ILE A 67 2.92 -16.23 -16.87
CA ILE A 67 2.58 -17.58 -16.38
C ILE A 67 3.34 -18.64 -17.18
N GLU A 68 3.36 -18.55 -18.52
CA GLU A 68 4.07 -19.50 -19.37
C GLU A 68 5.59 -19.44 -19.14
N THR A 69 6.13 -18.24 -18.98
CA THR A 69 7.56 -18.06 -18.64
C THR A 69 7.88 -18.72 -17.29
N LEU A 70 7.10 -18.45 -16.24
CA LEU A 70 7.33 -19.02 -14.90
C LEU A 70 7.18 -20.55 -14.86
N LYS A 71 6.31 -21.15 -15.68
CA LYS A 71 6.16 -22.61 -15.79
C LYS A 71 7.34 -23.29 -16.48
N ARG A 72 7.98 -22.62 -17.44
CA ARG A 72 9.08 -23.19 -18.26
C ARG A 72 10.45 -22.82 -17.73
N ALA A 73 10.55 -21.77 -16.91
CA ALA A 73 11.82 -21.24 -16.43
C ALA A 73 12.57 -22.24 -15.55
N SER A 74 13.89 -22.28 -15.75
CA SER A 74 14.83 -22.80 -14.76
C SER A 74 15.36 -21.65 -13.90
N GLY A 75 15.73 -21.96 -12.65
CA GLY A 75 16.28 -20.97 -11.70
C GLY A 75 15.31 -20.49 -10.62
N ILE A 76 13.98 -20.45 -10.90
CA ILE A 76 12.95 -20.16 -9.89
C ILE A 76 11.86 -21.21 -9.96
N LYS A 77 11.64 -21.91 -8.86
CA LYS A 77 10.47 -22.79 -8.74
C LYS A 77 9.34 -22.03 -8.08
N ALA A 78 8.57 -21.28 -8.86
CA ALA A 78 7.39 -20.57 -8.38
C ALA A 78 6.21 -21.53 -8.21
N ASP A 79 5.57 -21.51 -7.04
CA ASP A 79 4.35 -22.30 -6.78
C ASP A 79 3.08 -21.54 -7.11
N LEU A 80 3.09 -20.22 -6.86
CA LEU A 80 1.98 -19.32 -7.16
C LEU A 80 2.50 -18.07 -7.86
N PHE A 81 1.75 -17.60 -8.84
CA PHE A 81 1.86 -16.25 -9.38
C PHE A 81 0.67 -15.42 -8.89
N THR A 82 0.92 -14.20 -8.43
CA THR A 82 -0.13 -13.31 -7.96
C THR A 82 -0.01 -11.93 -8.58
N PHE A 83 -1.16 -11.36 -8.95
CA PHE A 83 -1.23 -9.99 -9.43
C PHE A 83 -2.58 -9.36 -9.10
N ARG A 84 -2.59 -8.05 -8.97
CA ARG A 84 -3.76 -7.25 -8.71
C ARG A 84 -4.35 -6.74 -10.02
N GLN A 85 -5.67 -6.66 -10.10
CA GLN A 85 -6.36 -5.85 -11.08
C GLN A 85 -6.62 -4.48 -10.47
N ARG A 86 -6.22 -3.43 -11.17
CA ARG A 86 -6.26 -2.06 -10.66
C ARG A 86 -7.47 -1.29 -11.17
N LEU A 87 -7.78 -0.18 -10.50
CA LEU A 87 -8.79 0.78 -10.97
C LEU A 87 -8.46 1.27 -12.39
N PRO A 88 -9.49 1.61 -13.19
CA PRO A 88 -10.91 1.70 -12.81
C PRO A 88 -11.69 0.38 -12.94
N GLU A 89 -11.09 -0.67 -13.45
CA GLU A 89 -11.76 -1.91 -13.79
C GLU A 89 -11.92 -2.83 -12.57
N LEU A 90 -13.14 -3.01 -12.13
CA LEU A 90 -13.44 -3.82 -10.93
C LEU A 90 -14.06 -5.19 -11.28
N ALA A 91 -14.60 -5.38 -12.48
CA ALA A 91 -15.07 -6.68 -12.94
C ALA A 91 -13.88 -7.59 -13.29
N PRO A 92 -13.87 -8.88 -12.87
CA PRO A 92 -12.78 -9.78 -13.18
C PRO A 92 -12.52 -9.90 -14.68
N LYS A 93 -11.28 -9.67 -15.12
CA LYS A 93 -10.86 -9.74 -16.53
C LYS A 93 -10.26 -11.09 -16.94
N HIS A 94 -9.78 -11.87 -15.97
CA HIS A 94 -9.04 -13.09 -16.25
C HIS A 94 -9.73 -14.31 -15.66
N PRO A 95 -9.68 -15.49 -16.31
CA PRO A 95 -10.30 -16.73 -15.85
C PRO A 95 -9.43 -17.48 -14.82
N TYR A 96 -8.71 -16.76 -13.98
CA TYR A 96 -7.86 -17.35 -12.95
C TYR A 96 -8.54 -17.32 -11.57
N PRO A 97 -8.17 -18.23 -10.66
CA PRO A 97 -8.59 -18.14 -9.27
C PRO A 97 -8.25 -16.77 -8.68
N MET A 98 -9.20 -16.17 -7.99
CA MET A 98 -9.03 -14.82 -7.44
C MET A 98 -9.68 -14.66 -6.07
N GLU A 99 -9.25 -13.64 -5.35
CA GLU A 99 -9.86 -13.15 -4.11
C GLU A 99 -10.20 -11.67 -4.25
N TRP A 100 -11.23 -11.25 -3.55
CA TRP A 100 -11.60 -9.85 -3.48
C TRP A 100 -10.73 -9.12 -2.46
N GLU A 101 -9.97 -8.12 -2.89
CA GLU A 101 -9.30 -7.18 -2.00
C GLU A 101 -10.23 -6.01 -1.70
N GLU A 102 -10.35 -5.67 -0.43
CA GLU A 102 -11.15 -4.53 0.03
C GLU A 102 -10.27 -3.28 0.10
N LEU A 103 -10.55 -2.31 -0.76
CA LEU A 103 -9.83 -1.05 -0.88
C LEU A 103 -10.67 0.10 -0.31
N ALA A 104 -10.00 1.15 0.15
CA ALA A 104 -10.63 2.42 0.49
C ALA A 104 -10.45 3.37 -0.70
N VAL A 105 -11.50 3.63 -1.44
CA VAL A 105 -11.47 4.41 -2.68
C VAL A 105 -12.37 5.64 -2.54
N LEU A 106 -11.85 6.78 -2.92
CA LEU A 106 -12.58 8.05 -3.02
C LEU A 106 -12.66 8.43 -4.50
N PRO A 107 -13.84 8.40 -5.13
CA PRO A 107 -14.02 8.91 -6.48
C PRO A 107 -13.88 10.43 -6.50
N ILE A 108 -13.12 10.98 -7.45
CA ILE A 108 -12.88 12.41 -7.58
C ILE A 108 -13.49 12.89 -8.91
N LYS A 109 -14.50 13.75 -8.83
CA LYS A 109 -15.01 14.54 -9.96
C LYS A 109 -14.37 15.91 -9.94
N SER A 110 -14.40 16.57 -8.78
CA SER A 110 -13.71 17.82 -8.49
C SER A 110 -13.55 17.96 -6.97
N TYR A 111 -12.64 18.83 -6.53
CA TYR A 111 -12.52 19.24 -5.12
C TYR A 111 -13.82 19.82 -4.58
N GLN A 112 -14.50 20.64 -5.39
CA GLN A 112 -15.76 21.26 -5.03
C GLN A 112 -16.89 20.23 -4.86
N ASP A 113 -16.96 19.18 -5.72
CA ASP A 113 -17.91 18.08 -5.57
C ASP A 113 -17.65 17.30 -4.30
N TRP A 114 -16.38 16.92 -4.06
CA TRP A 114 -15.98 16.26 -2.83
C TRP A 114 -16.35 17.07 -1.58
N TRP A 115 -16.00 18.35 -1.56
CA TRP A 115 -16.28 19.27 -0.46
C TRP A 115 -17.77 19.39 -0.15
N ASN A 116 -18.60 19.56 -1.16
CA ASN A 116 -20.03 19.83 -0.99
C ASN A 116 -20.87 18.58 -0.76
N HIS A 117 -20.55 17.47 -1.43
CA HIS A 117 -21.43 16.31 -1.52
C HIS A 117 -20.89 15.06 -0.84
N GLN A 118 -19.57 14.85 -0.81
CA GLN A 118 -19.02 13.58 -0.33
C GLN A 118 -18.63 13.62 1.15
N ILE A 119 -18.24 14.78 1.70
CA ILE A 119 -17.91 14.92 3.10
C ILE A 119 -18.97 15.64 3.92
N LYS A 120 -19.10 15.22 5.20
CA LYS A 120 -20.05 15.84 6.12
C LYS A 120 -19.52 17.16 6.68
N SER A 121 -20.43 18.00 7.20
CA SER A 121 -20.09 19.30 7.84
C SER A 121 -19.01 19.19 8.90
N ARG A 122 -18.99 18.10 9.67
CA ARG A 122 -17.95 17.87 10.68
C ARG A 122 -16.53 17.84 10.08
N VAL A 123 -16.33 17.21 8.91
CA VAL A 123 -15.01 17.16 8.26
C VAL A 123 -14.62 18.53 7.72
N ARG A 124 -15.56 19.22 7.07
CA ARG A 124 -15.36 20.61 6.63
C ARG A 124 -14.95 21.53 7.78
N ASN A 125 -15.62 21.39 8.92
CA ASN A 125 -15.29 22.17 10.13
C ASN A 125 -13.89 21.81 10.67
N GLN A 126 -13.46 20.56 10.60
CA GLN A 126 -12.10 20.16 11.00
C GLN A 126 -11.03 20.76 10.06
N ILE A 127 -11.27 20.79 8.76
CA ILE A 127 -10.35 21.40 7.79
C ILE A 127 -10.26 22.92 8.05
N ARG A 128 -11.39 23.61 8.19
CA ARG A 128 -11.42 25.05 8.52
C ARG A 128 -10.76 25.36 9.87
N LYS A 129 -10.93 24.46 10.85
CA LYS A 129 -10.25 24.56 12.14
C LYS A 129 -8.74 24.51 11.96
N SER A 130 -8.24 23.56 11.18
CA SER A 130 -6.81 23.42 10.88
C SER A 130 -6.23 24.72 10.30
N GLU A 131 -6.89 25.26 9.29
CA GLU A 131 -6.52 26.54 8.65
C GLU A 131 -6.54 27.71 9.65
N LYS A 132 -7.63 27.85 10.43
CA LYS A 132 -7.79 28.91 11.42
C LYS A 132 -6.73 28.84 12.52
N GLU A 133 -6.28 27.66 12.89
CA GLU A 133 -5.22 27.46 13.88
C GLU A 133 -3.81 27.66 13.30
N GLY A 134 -3.70 28.04 12.01
CA GLY A 134 -2.45 28.37 11.35
C GLY A 134 -1.67 27.16 10.85
N VAL A 135 -2.34 26.04 10.56
CA VAL A 135 -1.71 24.92 9.86
C VAL A 135 -1.66 25.19 8.37
N GLU A 136 -0.46 25.24 7.83
CA GLU A 136 -0.21 25.41 6.40
C GLU A 136 0.05 24.05 5.75
N VAL A 137 -0.76 23.66 4.75
CA VAL A 137 -0.58 22.40 3.99
C VAL A 137 -0.16 22.71 2.56
N ARG A 138 1.01 22.23 2.17
CA ARG A 138 1.60 22.53 0.87
C ARG A 138 2.37 21.38 0.27
N GLU A 139 2.54 21.39 -1.04
CA GLU A 139 3.51 20.55 -1.74
C GLU A 139 4.93 21.01 -1.35
N VAL A 140 5.81 20.05 -1.13
CA VAL A 140 7.18 20.32 -0.69
C VAL A 140 8.17 19.38 -1.38
N THR A 141 9.43 19.76 -1.36
CA THR A 141 10.52 18.89 -1.80
C THR A 141 10.85 17.88 -0.72
N PHE A 142 11.20 16.66 -1.13
CA PHE A 142 11.74 15.65 -0.23
C PHE A 142 13.22 15.92 0.05
N ASP A 143 13.49 16.93 0.86
CA ASP A 143 14.81 17.32 1.27
C ASP A 143 15.15 16.83 2.70
N ASP A 144 16.37 17.16 3.13
CA ASP A 144 16.85 16.72 4.45
C ASP A 144 16.08 17.33 5.60
N GLU A 145 15.53 18.53 5.46
CA GLU A 145 14.71 19.17 6.50
C GLU A 145 13.39 18.43 6.64
N PHE A 146 12.73 18.13 5.52
CA PHE A 146 11.50 17.34 5.51
C PHE A 146 11.72 15.94 6.12
N VAL A 147 12.81 15.25 5.74
CA VAL A 147 13.13 13.91 6.28
C VAL A 147 13.41 13.95 7.78
N ARG A 148 14.07 15.01 8.31
CA ARG A 148 14.23 15.18 9.75
C ARG A 148 12.89 15.35 10.46
N GLY A 149 11.97 16.14 9.90
CA GLY A 149 10.60 16.28 10.40
C GLY A 149 9.83 14.95 10.38
N MET A 150 9.90 14.19 9.30
CA MET A 150 9.32 12.84 9.22
C MET A 150 9.88 11.93 10.31
N THR A 151 11.20 11.93 10.50
CA THR A 151 11.89 11.11 11.49
C THR A 151 11.47 11.48 12.91
N ALA A 152 11.31 12.76 13.21
CA ALA A 152 10.80 13.24 14.48
C ALA A 152 9.37 12.72 14.75
N ILE A 153 8.45 12.86 13.77
CA ILE A 153 7.08 12.37 13.88
C ILE A 153 7.03 10.85 14.04
N PHE A 154 7.91 10.09 13.36
CA PHE A 154 7.98 8.63 13.51
C PHE A 154 8.42 8.21 14.91
N ASN A 155 9.28 8.97 15.54
CA ASN A 155 9.87 8.67 16.85
C ASN A 155 9.09 9.22 18.05
N GLU A 156 7.90 9.82 17.85
CA GLU A 156 7.09 10.34 18.97
C GLU A 156 6.53 9.24 19.87
N ALA A 157 6.19 8.06 19.34
CA ALA A 157 5.63 6.97 20.14
C ALA A 157 5.87 5.60 19.55
N PRO A 158 6.26 4.59 20.37
CA PRO A 158 6.48 3.20 19.90
C PRO A 158 5.18 2.47 19.55
N VAL A 159 4.05 2.99 20.00
CA VAL A 159 2.73 2.42 19.77
C VAL A 159 1.81 3.49 19.17
N ARG A 160 1.15 3.17 18.07
CA ARG A 160 0.12 4.03 17.46
C ARG A 160 -1.11 3.19 17.14
N GLN A 161 -2.30 3.69 17.46
CA GLN A 161 -3.58 2.99 17.23
C GLN A 161 -3.62 1.58 17.86
N GLY A 162 -3.02 1.41 19.06
CA GLY A 162 -2.97 0.13 19.77
C GLY A 162 -2.15 -0.96 19.06
N ARG A 163 -1.14 -0.57 18.28
CA ARG A 163 -0.21 -1.49 17.60
C ARG A 163 1.20 -0.93 17.67
N ARG A 164 2.20 -1.83 17.78
CA ARG A 164 3.59 -1.43 17.60
C ARG A 164 3.72 -0.63 16.30
N PHE A 165 4.33 0.53 16.39
CA PHE A 165 4.56 1.38 15.25
C PHE A 165 5.93 1.05 14.65
N TRP A 166 5.93 0.46 13.49
CA TRP A 166 7.12 -0.10 12.84
C TRP A 166 8.13 0.94 12.35
N HIS A 167 7.74 2.22 12.28
CA HIS A 167 8.68 3.29 11.94
C HIS A 167 9.39 3.85 13.17
N TYR A 168 8.92 3.51 14.40
CA TYR A 168 9.55 3.98 15.63
C TYR A 168 10.97 3.41 15.79
N GLY A 169 11.91 4.26 16.19
CA GLY A 169 13.32 3.92 16.39
C GLY A 169 14.18 3.99 15.12
N LYS A 170 13.61 4.40 13.98
CA LYS A 170 14.39 4.62 12.77
C LYS A 170 15.15 5.92 12.81
N ASP A 171 16.38 5.87 12.31
CA ASP A 171 17.22 7.03 12.10
C ASP A 171 16.89 7.76 10.78
N PHE A 172 17.52 8.89 10.59
CA PHE A 172 17.36 9.75 9.43
C PHE A 172 17.69 9.02 8.12
N ASP A 173 18.82 8.31 8.07
CA ASP A 173 19.31 7.67 6.84
C ASP A 173 18.37 6.53 6.40
N THR A 174 17.88 5.73 7.36
CA THR A 174 16.87 4.68 7.12
C THR A 174 15.58 5.26 6.57
N VAL A 175 15.07 6.36 7.15
CA VAL A 175 13.86 7.04 6.67
C VAL A 175 14.09 7.60 5.27
N LYS A 176 15.21 8.30 5.05
CA LYS A 176 15.54 8.87 3.75
C LYS A 176 15.64 7.80 2.66
N GLN A 177 16.35 6.72 2.91
CA GLN A 177 16.48 5.60 1.97
C GLN A 177 15.13 4.95 1.68
N GLN A 178 14.32 4.71 2.70
CA GLN A 178 13.02 4.06 2.55
C GLN A 178 12.06 4.86 1.67
N PHE A 179 11.96 6.17 1.89
CA PHE A 179 10.96 7.01 1.24
C PHE A 179 11.45 7.65 -0.07
N SER A 180 12.76 7.59 -0.38
CA SER A 180 13.28 8.07 -1.67
C SER A 180 13.01 7.12 -2.85
N ARG A 181 12.66 5.86 -2.60
CA ARG A 181 12.54 4.82 -3.64
C ARG A 181 11.53 5.16 -4.74
N CYS A 182 10.39 5.74 -4.39
CA CYS A 182 9.28 5.98 -5.31
C CYS A 182 9.03 7.47 -5.59
N LEU A 183 9.95 8.37 -5.21
CA LEU A 183 9.79 9.82 -5.37
C LEU A 183 9.49 10.26 -6.81
N PHE A 184 9.99 9.51 -7.82
CA PHE A 184 9.70 9.79 -9.22
C PHE A 184 8.21 9.59 -9.60
N ARG A 185 7.42 8.99 -8.71
CA ARG A 185 5.98 8.73 -8.84
C ARG A 185 5.17 9.36 -7.71
N GLU A 186 5.79 10.11 -6.81
CA GLU A 186 5.15 10.61 -5.60
C GLU A 186 5.23 12.12 -5.49
N ASP A 187 4.13 12.72 -5.05
CA ASP A 187 4.11 14.10 -4.58
C ASP A 187 4.22 14.09 -3.06
N VAL A 188 5.03 14.98 -2.55
CA VAL A 188 5.25 15.13 -1.12
C VAL A 188 4.43 16.29 -0.60
N ILE A 189 3.57 16.03 0.38
CA ILE A 189 2.72 17.04 1.01
C ILE A 189 3.12 17.16 2.47
N GLY A 190 3.50 18.35 2.90
CA GLY A 190 3.79 18.69 4.28
C GLY A 190 2.71 19.58 4.91
N ALA A 191 2.36 19.32 6.15
CA ALA A 191 1.56 20.19 6.99
C ALA A 191 2.46 20.81 8.05
N TYR A 192 2.49 22.13 8.11
CA TYR A 192 3.37 22.90 8.98
C TYR A 192 2.59 23.74 9.99
N TYR A 193 3.10 23.85 11.18
CA TYR A 193 2.61 24.77 12.19
C TYR A 193 3.81 25.50 12.82
N ARG A 194 3.87 26.82 12.76
CA ARG A 194 5.01 27.63 13.22
C ARG A 194 6.36 27.15 12.66
N ASN A 195 6.38 26.83 11.35
CA ASN A 195 7.51 26.26 10.60
C ASN A 195 7.95 24.83 11.00
N GLU A 196 7.25 24.18 11.94
CA GLU A 196 7.49 22.78 12.28
C GLU A 196 6.62 21.86 11.43
N LEU A 197 7.20 20.77 10.88
CA LEU A 197 6.44 19.72 10.19
C LEU A 197 5.62 18.93 11.21
N ILE A 198 4.29 19.08 11.18
CA ILE A 198 3.36 18.39 12.08
C ILE A 198 2.56 17.27 11.41
N GLY A 199 2.78 17.04 10.14
CA GLY A 199 2.16 15.93 9.42
C GLY A 199 2.56 15.92 7.95
N PHE A 200 2.36 14.78 7.28
CA PHE A 200 2.73 14.65 5.89
C PHE A 200 1.94 13.55 5.18
N VAL A 201 1.95 13.60 3.84
CA VAL A 201 1.50 12.54 2.93
C VAL A 201 2.56 12.32 1.87
N MET A 202 2.85 11.04 1.59
CA MET A 202 3.48 10.60 0.36
C MET A 202 2.35 10.17 -0.59
N LEU A 203 2.06 10.99 -1.58
CA LEU A 203 0.95 10.78 -2.52
C LEU A 203 1.48 10.19 -3.82
N GLY A 204 1.36 8.87 -3.98
CA GLY A 204 1.77 8.17 -5.19
C GLY A 204 0.83 8.39 -6.37
N ASN A 205 1.38 8.46 -7.58
CA ASN A 205 0.64 8.53 -8.83
C ASN A 205 0.64 7.17 -9.52
N ALA A 206 -0.53 6.59 -9.73
CA ALA A 206 -0.70 5.23 -10.23
C ALA A 206 -1.66 5.16 -11.42
N GLY A 207 -1.37 5.92 -12.48
CA GLY A 207 -2.21 6.00 -13.68
C GLY A 207 -3.42 6.89 -13.45
N CYS A 208 -4.62 6.33 -13.31
CA CYS A 208 -5.85 7.10 -13.12
C CYS A 208 -6.18 7.41 -11.64
N PHE A 209 -5.35 7.02 -10.68
CA PHE A 209 -5.60 7.24 -9.26
C PHE A 209 -4.34 7.64 -8.47
N GLY A 210 -4.57 8.44 -7.44
CA GLY A 210 -3.59 8.73 -6.41
C GLY A 210 -3.61 7.67 -5.31
N ILE A 211 -2.47 7.43 -4.65
CA ILE A 211 -2.35 6.50 -3.53
C ILE A 211 -1.80 7.25 -2.33
N THR A 212 -2.47 7.20 -1.18
CA THR A 212 -1.87 7.65 0.08
C THR A 212 -0.88 6.58 0.56
N GLY A 213 0.34 6.59 0.03
CA GLY A 213 1.38 5.61 0.38
C GLY A 213 1.73 5.66 1.87
N GLN A 214 1.93 6.87 2.39
CA GLN A 214 2.09 7.14 3.82
C GLN A 214 1.36 8.43 4.17
N ILE A 215 0.53 8.41 5.20
CA ILE A 215 -0.06 9.60 5.82
C ILE A 215 0.09 9.50 7.34
N LEU A 216 0.62 10.54 7.94
CA LEU A 216 0.84 10.59 9.37
C LEU A 216 0.83 12.02 9.87
N SER A 217 0.36 12.21 11.12
CA SER A 217 0.45 13.48 11.83
C SER A 217 1.08 13.31 13.21
N SER A 218 1.65 14.39 13.70
CA SER A 218 2.23 14.53 15.04
C SER A 218 1.18 14.29 16.12
N ILE A 219 1.57 13.58 17.18
CA ILE A 219 0.71 13.28 18.33
C ILE A 219 0.43 14.54 19.16
N PRO A 220 1.44 15.37 19.49
CA PRO A 220 1.24 16.64 20.19
C PRO A 220 0.25 17.60 19.51
N HIS A 221 0.11 17.52 18.17
CA HIS A 221 -0.73 18.40 17.37
C HIS A 221 -2.04 17.73 16.87
N ARG A 222 -2.52 16.69 17.55
CA ARG A 222 -3.77 15.98 17.17
C ARG A 222 -5.01 16.88 17.19
N ASP A 223 -5.02 17.88 18.06
CA ASP A 223 -6.10 18.87 18.19
C ASP A 223 -6.28 19.73 16.93
N LYS A 224 -5.23 19.89 16.12
CA LYS A 224 -5.21 20.73 14.91
C LYS A 224 -5.84 20.10 13.68
N ALA A 225 -6.38 18.88 13.77
CA ALA A 225 -7.05 18.16 12.69
C ALA A 225 -6.21 18.02 11.40
N THR A 226 -4.90 17.94 11.53
CA THR A 226 -3.90 17.89 10.45
C THR A 226 -4.21 16.86 9.37
N ASN A 227 -4.63 15.63 9.77
CA ASN A 227 -4.95 14.58 8.79
C ASN A 227 -6.13 14.94 7.88
N ASN A 228 -7.10 15.72 8.35
CA ASN A 228 -8.21 16.18 7.50
C ASN A 228 -7.72 17.18 6.45
N ALA A 229 -6.84 18.09 6.84
CA ALA A 229 -6.24 19.07 5.92
C ALA A 229 -5.31 18.39 4.89
N LEU A 230 -4.54 17.37 5.31
CA LEU A 230 -3.71 16.57 4.41
C LEU A 230 -4.54 15.81 3.36
N ILE A 231 -5.68 15.20 3.75
CA ILE A 231 -6.59 14.56 2.79
C ILE A 231 -7.19 15.61 1.84
N ALA A 232 -7.59 16.78 2.34
CA ALA A 232 -8.11 17.86 1.48
C ALA A 232 -7.08 18.27 0.41
N LYS A 233 -5.82 18.46 0.79
CA LYS A 233 -4.74 18.75 -0.14
C LYS A 233 -4.46 17.61 -1.13
N SER A 234 -4.58 16.37 -0.68
CA SER A 234 -4.43 15.21 -1.57
C SER A 234 -5.54 15.15 -2.62
N VAL A 235 -6.78 15.48 -2.28
CA VAL A 235 -7.90 15.57 -3.24
C VAL A 235 -7.69 16.71 -4.24
N GLU A 236 -7.28 17.88 -3.78
CA GLU A 236 -6.94 19.02 -4.63
C GLU A 236 -5.86 18.66 -5.66
N LEU A 237 -4.79 17.98 -5.24
CA LEU A 237 -3.72 17.55 -6.13
C LEU A 237 -4.16 16.47 -7.11
N CYS A 238 -5.00 15.53 -6.67
CA CYS A 238 -5.57 14.53 -7.58
C CYS A 238 -6.40 15.19 -8.68
N GLU A 239 -7.27 16.18 -8.34
CA GLU A 239 -8.02 16.95 -9.33
C GLU A 239 -7.07 17.69 -10.29
N LYS A 240 -6.10 18.44 -9.77
CA LYS A 240 -5.10 19.18 -10.56
C LYS A 240 -4.35 18.29 -11.57
N LYS A 241 -4.15 17.02 -11.22
CA LYS A 241 -3.49 16.01 -12.06
C LYS A 241 -4.45 15.19 -12.93
N GLY A 242 -5.74 15.45 -12.88
CA GLY A 242 -6.75 14.71 -13.62
C GLY A 242 -6.93 13.27 -13.16
N LEU A 243 -6.58 12.95 -11.90
CA LEU A 243 -6.77 11.62 -11.32
C LEU A 243 -8.23 11.45 -10.89
N SER A 244 -8.83 10.34 -11.33
CA SER A 244 -10.25 10.06 -11.09
C SER A 244 -10.54 9.48 -9.71
N TYR A 245 -9.51 9.03 -8.98
CA TYR A 245 -9.67 8.41 -7.67
C TYR A 245 -8.50 8.76 -6.75
N LEU A 246 -8.80 8.76 -5.43
CA LEU A 246 -7.78 8.68 -4.38
C LEU A 246 -7.96 7.36 -3.61
N VAL A 247 -6.92 6.57 -3.50
CA VAL A 247 -6.93 5.27 -2.82
C VAL A 247 -6.17 5.38 -1.50
N TYR A 248 -6.86 5.08 -0.39
CA TYR A 248 -6.23 5.00 0.93
C TYR A 248 -5.97 3.55 1.31
N LEU A 249 -5.20 2.86 0.46
CA LEU A 249 -4.83 1.45 0.59
C LEU A 249 -6.03 0.54 0.90
N TYR A 250 -5.83 -0.43 1.80
CA TYR A 250 -6.87 -1.38 2.18
C TYR A 250 -7.94 -0.77 3.10
N TRP A 251 -9.16 -1.27 2.96
CA TRP A 251 -10.20 -1.01 3.94
C TRP A 251 -9.83 -1.64 5.28
N SER A 252 -10.25 -1.04 6.37
CA SER A 252 -10.05 -1.54 7.74
C SER A 252 -11.38 -1.55 8.50
N ASP A 253 -11.51 -2.41 9.51
CA ASP A 253 -12.72 -2.52 10.35
C ASP A 253 -12.50 -1.89 11.74
N ASP A 254 -11.72 -0.81 11.81
CA ASP A 254 -11.39 -0.12 13.06
C ASP A 254 -11.71 1.39 12.98
N SER A 255 -11.20 2.15 13.93
CA SER A 255 -11.40 3.61 13.96
C SER A 255 -10.92 4.33 12.69
N LEU A 256 -9.95 3.74 11.98
CA LEU A 256 -9.46 4.26 10.71
C LEU A 256 -10.52 4.14 9.60
N ALA A 257 -11.35 3.08 9.61
CA ALA A 257 -12.47 2.97 8.65
C ALA A 257 -13.48 4.11 8.81
N GLU A 258 -13.75 4.50 10.06
CA GLU A 258 -14.66 5.61 10.32
C GLU A 258 -14.06 6.95 9.85
N PHE A 259 -12.77 7.17 10.05
CA PHE A 259 -12.07 8.33 9.51
C PHE A 259 -12.17 8.35 7.97
N LYS A 260 -11.86 7.23 7.30
CA LYS A 260 -11.95 7.09 5.85
C LYS A 260 -13.36 7.42 5.35
N ARG A 261 -14.41 6.80 5.94
CA ARG A 261 -15.81 7.09 5.59
C ARG A 261 -16.17 8.57 5.72
N ARG A 262 -15.74 9.22 6.81
CA ARG A 262 -16.01 10.65 7.01
C ARG A 262 -15.35 11.52 5.96
N CYS A 263 -14.16 11.13 5.49
CA CYS A 263 -13.45 11.81 4.41
C CYS A 263 -13.96 11.48 3.00
N GLY A 264 -15.04 10.69 2.87
CA GLY A 264 -15.66 10.35 1.60
C GLY A 264 -15.16 9.07 0.93
N PHE A 265 -14.26 8.33 1.60
CA PHE A 265 -13.81 7.04 1.06
C PHE A 265 -14.89 5.96 1.22
N GLU A 266 -15.05 5.15 0.19
CA GLU A 266 -15.95 4.03 0.14
C GLU A 266 -15.16 2.71 0.12
N LYS A 267 -15.80 1.66 0.67
CA LYS A 267 -15.27 0.30 0.59
C LYS A 267 -15.52 -0.24 -0.81
N THR A 268 -14.47 -0.44 -1.56
CA THR A 268 -14.49 -0.94 -2.94
C THR A 268 -13.76 -2.27 -3.00
N THR A 269 -14.26 -3.23 -3.76
CA THR A 269 -13.60 -4.52 -3.96
C THR A 269 -12.96 -4.59 -5.34
N ALA A 270 -11.73 -5.08 -5.40
CA ALA A 270 -10.99 -5.32 -6.62
C ALA A 270 -10.44 -6.75 -6.67
N PRO A 271 -10.38 -7.39 -7.85
CA PRO A 271 -9.83 -8.75 -7.97
C PRO A 271 -8.32 -8.77 -7.73
N ARG A 272 -7.87 -9.74 -6.94
CA ARG A 272 -6.48 -10.18 -6.88
C ARG A 272 -6.40 -11.63 -7.30
N TYR A 273 -5.63 -11.89 -8.34
CA TYR A 273 -5.48 -13.22 -8.91
C TYR A 273 -4.38 -14.02 -8.21
N PHE A 274 -4.61 -15.33 -8.08
CA PHE A 274 -3.66 -16.29 -7.54
C PHE A 274 -3.61 -17.49 -8.47
N VAL A 275 -2.61 -17.54 -9.33
CA VAL A 275 -2.47 -18.57 -10.35
C VAL A 275 -1.55 -19.68 -9.85
N PRO A 276 -2.05 -20.89 -9.60
CA PRO A 276 -1.20 -22.01 -9.21
C PRO A 276 -0.37 -22.49 -10.40
N LEU A 277 0.94 -22.60 -10.20
CA LEU A 277 1.91 -23.04 -11.20
C LEU A 277 2.36 -24.48 -10.95
N THR A 278 2.20 -24.98 -9.72
CA THR A 278 2.56 -26.34 -9.31
C THR A 278 1.40 -27.01 -8.56
N ARG A 279 1.51 -28.35 -8.35
CA ARG A 279 0.56 -29.08 -7.49
C ARG A 279 0.60 -28.57 -6.04
N LEU A 280 1.78 -28.19 -5.54
CA LEU A 280 1.94 -27.58 -4.22
C LEU A 280 1.23 -26.23 -4.15
N GLY A 281 1.38 -25.40 -5.19
CA GLY A 281 0.66 -24.13 -5.32
C GLY A 281 -0.86 -24.31 -5.30
N SER A 282 -1.38 -25.31 -6.05
CA SER A 282 -2.81 -25.62 -6.08
C SER A 282 -3.33 -26.06 -4.70
N LEU A 283 -2.59 -26.93 -4.00
CA LEU A 283 -2.94 -27.35 -2.65
C LEU A 283 -2.86 -26.18 -1.67
N GLY A 284 -1.77 -25.41 -1.73
CA GLY A 284 -1.55 -24.26 -0.87
C GLY A 284 -2.64 -23.19 -1.01
N LEU A 285 -3.13 -22.98 -2.24
CA LEU A 285 -4.25 -22.07 -2.50
C LEU A 285 -5.54 -22.59 -1.86
N LYS A 286 -5.88 -23.88 -2.05
CA LYS A 286 -7.08 -24.51 -1.47
C LYS A 286 -7.13 -24.42 0.05
N VAL A 287 -5.99 -24.62 0.74
CA VAL A 287 -5.92 -24.56 2.21
C VAL A 287 -5.58 -23.17 2.75
N GLY A 288 -5.43 -22.16 1.88
CA GLY A 288 -5.20 -20.77 2.27
C GLY A 288 -3.78 -20.44 2.75
N LEU A 289 -2.77 -21.27 2.46
CA LEU A 289 -1.36 -21.03 2.84
C LEU A 289 -0.79 -19.72 2.26
N HIS A 290 -1.25 -19.30 1.07
CA HIS A 290 -0.84 -18.05 0.44
C HIS A 290 -1.15 -16.81 1.30
N ARG A 291 -2.14 -16.89 2.20
CA ARG A 291 -2.50 -15.82 3.15
C ARG A 291 -1.58 -15.78 4.38
N GLY A 292 -0.62 -16.72 4.47
CA GLY A 292 0.21 -16.92 5.64
C GLY A 292 -0.55 -17.53 6.82
N TRP A 293 0.17 -17.96 7.87
CA TRP A 293 -0.43 -18.64 9.02
C TRP A 293 -1.52 -17.82 9.75
N LYS A 294 -1.37 -16.49 9.81
CA LYS A 294 -2.40 -15.59 10.36
C LYS A 294 -3.68 -15.57 9.51
N GLY A 295 -3.55 -15.79 8.20
CA GLY A 295 -4.67 -15.88 7.26
C GLY A 295 -5.51 -17.14 7.46
N MET A 296 -4.91 -18.22 7.91
CA MET A 296 -5.57 -19.51 8.15
C MET A 296 -6.42 -19.57 9.43
N LEU A 297 -6.21 -18.63 10.37
CA LEU A 297 -6.97 -18.59 11.61
C LEU A 297 -8.43 -18.22 11.37
N PRO A 298 -9.41 -18.90 12.03
CA PRO A 298 -10.80 -18.54 11.96
C PRO A 298 -11.06 -17.09 12.39
N PRO A 299 -12.08 -16.40 11.83
CA PRO A 299 -12.38 -15.00 12.16
C PRO A 299 -12.58 -14.74 13.67
N ARG A 300 -13.20 -15.70 14.39
CA ARG A 300 -13.41 -15.62 15.85
C ARG A 300 -12.08 -15.58 16.63
N VAL A 301 -11.12 -16.42 16.24
CA VAL A 301 -9.78 -16.47 16.86
C VAL A 301 -9.00 -15.19 16.54
N LYS A 302 -9.07 -14.71 15.29
CA LYS A 302 -8.46 -13.42 14.90
C LYS A 302 -9.01 -12.27 15.74
N GLY A 303 -10.32 -12.22 15.96
CA GLY A 303 -10.96 -11.19 16.78
C GLY A 303 -10.52 -11.21 18.25
N SER A 304 -10.41 -12.38 18.84
CA SER A 304 -9.93 -12.55 20.21
C SER A 304 -8.47 -12.17 20.38
N LEU A 305 -7.60 -12.60 19.47
CA LEU A 305 -6.17 -12.22 19.46
C LEU A 305 -5.98 -10.70 19.26
N LYS A 306 -6.81 -10.07 18.43
CA LYS A 306 -6.81 -8.61 18.24
C LYS A 306 -7.16 -7.85 19.54
N ARG A 307 -8.16 -8.34 20.29
CA ARG A 307 -8.58 -7.76 21.59
C ARG A 307 -7.51 -7.94 22.66
N LEU A 308 -6.95 -9.14 22.81
CA LEU A 308 -5.88 -9.43 23.76
C LEU A 308 -4.64 -8.55 23.51
N ARG A 309 -4.24 -8.42 22.25
CA ARG A 309 -3.11 -7.57 21.86
C ARG A 309 -3.37 -6.10 22.19
N ARG A 310 -4.58 -5.57 21.91
CA ARG A 310 -4.94 -4.19 22.27
C ARG A 310 -4.87 -3.96 23.77
N ALA A 311 -5.44 -4.88 24.56
CA ALA A 311 -5.41 -4.80 26.03
C ALA A 311 -3.98 -4.91 26.59
N TRP A 312 -3.09 -5.65 25.92
CA TRP A 312 -1.70 -5.76 26.33
C TRP A 312 -0.90 -4.47 26.05
N TYR A 313 -1.13 -3.83 24.89
CA TYR A 313 -0.47 -2.57 24.56
C TYR A 313 -1.02 -1.39 25.40
N SER A 314 -2.33 -1.33 25.68
CA SER A 314 -2.89 -0.26 26.51
C SER A 314 -2.35 -0.27 27.95
N ARG A 315 -1.99 -1.44 28.49
CA ARG A 315 -1.37 -1.56 29.83
C ARG A 315 0.12 -1.12 29.88
N ARG A 316 0.72 -0.83 28.74
CA ARG A 316 2.12 -0.35 28.66
C ARG A 316 2.22 1.14 28.32
N GLU A 317 1.09 1.77 28.06
CA GLU A 317 0.99 3.23 27.86
C GLU A 317 0.72 3.97 29.18
N ASP A 318 0.33 3.24 30.25
CA ASP A 318 0.25 3.71 31.64
C ASP A 318 1.59 3.37 32.40
#